data_27668f3bd5c8970824351fe9a6ffd441
#
_entry.id   27668f3bd5c8970824351fe9a6ffd441
#
_cell.length_a   1.000
_cell.length_b   1.000
_cell.length_c   1.000
_cell.angle_alpha   90.00
_cell.angle_beta   90.00
_cell.angle_gamma   90.00
#
_symmetry.space_group_name_H-M   'P 1'
#
loop_
_entity.id
_entity.type
_entity.pdbx_description
1 polymer ?
#
loop_
_entity_poly.entity_id
_entity_poly.type
_entity_poly.pdbx_seq_one_letter_code
_entity_poly.pdbx_strand_id
1 'polypeptide(L)'
;MIKRLIEYIILILLTIILFFLYDDEIVGMMLVMEIVYLPVSVIYINLCKLFVNVQMKNLQPVVEKNEKCSILFETSSKAFIPSVNIVLNIAVKNRFTGKSKKIKLRGKTNGKNKNEIYYDVEFNQFGSVIISFDSYEVLDWFGIFSLKKKVEEKENILIYPELKLVNVEVKQSTRKFITEADYYSTYESGDDPLETYQIREYREQDSIHDIHWKLSAKNDKLLVKERGKPEGCAVLIWVDFCGNSKDKKSIIESIEIATDISFSLLQEKCNNVVSWYDGQRLKTVNFKITSLENLSQMLNEILITDVHKLQEENSYALNDKLEKENYSTVIEMKSNGIIKINDSELRITKNKNKIQWKKLYFEV
;
A
#
# COMPACT_ATOMS: atom_id res chain seq x y z
N MET A 1 -10.65 28.59 -19.17
CA MET A 1 -11.89 28.72 -19.90
C MET A 1 -12.38 30.16 -19.98
N ILE A 2 -12.85 30.77 -18.91
CA ILE A 2 -13.37 32.16 -18.90
C ILE A 2 -12.38 33.17 -19.51
N LYS A 3 -11.08 33.09 -19.16
CA LYS A 3 -10.03 33.95 -19.72
C LYS A 3 -9.95 33.86 -21.25
N ARG A 4 -9.92 32.66 -21.81
CA ARG A 4 -9.87 32.46 -23.27
C ARG A 4 -11.13 32.91 -23.99
N LEU A 5 -12.30 32.74 -23.37
CA LEU A 5 -13.56 33.26 -23.89
C LEU A 5 -13.54 34.80 -23.94
N ILE A 6 -13.02 35.46 -22.91
CA ILE A 6 -12.83 36.90 -22.88
C ILE A 6 -11.86 37.34 -23.98
N GLU A 7 -10.73 36.69 -24.10
CA GLU A 7 -9.74 36.95 -25.15
C GLU A 7 -10.35 36.83 -26.54
N TYR A 8 -11.20 35.83 -26.76
CA TYR A 8 -11.91 35.62 -28.02
C TYR A 8 -12.96 36.69 -28.30
N ILE A 9 -13.72 37.12 -27.28
CA ILE A 9 -14.67 38.22 -27.40
C ILE A 9 -13.94 39.51 -27.74
N ILE A 10 -12.79 39.78 -27.11
CA ILE A 10 -11.97 40.96 -27.43
C ILE A 10 -11.49 40.90 -28.87
N LEU A 11 -11.09 39.71 -29.37
CA LEU A 11 -10.68 39.54 -30.76
C LEU A 11 -11.82 39.90 -31.72
N ILE A 12 -13.04 39.38 -31.48
CA ILE A 12 -14.22 39.69 -32.31
C ILE A 12 -14.51 41.20 -32.28
N LEU A 13 -14.43 41.85 -31.12
CA LEU A 13 -14.65 43.29 -31.01
C LEU A 13 -13.60 44.08 -31.81
N LEU A 14 -12.34 43.64 -31.77
CA LEU A 14 -11.26 44.27 -32.55
C LEU A 14 -11.51 44.14 -34.05
N THR A 15 -11.89 42.94 -34.53
CA THR A 15 -12.18 42.69 -35.95
C THR A 15 -13.40 43.49 -36.42
N ILE A 16 -14.43 43.67 -35.58
CA ILE A 16 -15.57 44.52 -35.85
C ILE A 16 -15.11 45.99 -36.05
N ILE A 17 -14.26 46.51 -35.15
CA ILE A 17 -13.74 47.88 -35.26
C ILE A 17 -12.93 48.03 -36.55
N LEU A 18 -12.08 47.08 -36.85
CA LEU A 18 -11.27 47.13 -38.11
C LEU A 18 -12.14 47.08 -39.35
N PHE A 19 -13.22 46.27 -39.34
CA PHE A 19 -14.17 46.19 -40.44
C PHE A 19 -14.82 47.55 -40.71
N PHE A 20 -15.26 48.23 -39.65
CA PHE A 20 -15.86 49.58 -39.79
C PHE A 20 -14.85 50.67 -40.19
N LEU A 21 -13.56 50.49 -39.85
CA LEU A 21 -12.54 51.51 -40.19
C LEU A 21 -12.04 51.37 -41.64
N TYR A 22 -11.88 50.15 -42.16
CA TYR A 22 -11.24 49.88 -43.44
C TYR A 22 -12.22 49.48 -44.55
N ASP A 23 -13.46 49.07 -44.19
CA ASP A 23 -14.49 48.57 -45.15
C ASP A 23 -13.92 47.52 -46.15
N ASP A 24 -13.04 46.65 -45.68
CA ASP A 24 -12.31 45.67 -46.47
C ASP A 24 -13.06 44.31 -46.46
N GLU A 25 -13.30 43.74 -47.63
CA GLU A 25 -13.93 42.44 -47.79
C GLU A 25 -13.19 41.31 -47.03
N ILE A 26 -11.85 41.36 -46.93
CA ILE A 26 -11.03 40.39 -46.25
C ILE A 26 -11.30 40.44 -44.74
N VAL A 27 -11.40 41.60 -44.16
CA VAL A 27 -11.74 41.78 -42.74
C VAL A 27 -13.17 41.28 -42.45
N GLY A 28 -14.10 41.53 -43.37
CA GLY A 28 -15.46 41.00 -43.32
C GLY A 28 -15.51 39.50 -43.33
N MET A 29 -14.72 38.83 -44.21
CA MET A 29 -14.60 37.36 -44.23
C MET A 29 -14.02 36.82 -42.92
N MET A 30 -13.01 37.47 -42.34
CA MET A 30 -12.46 37.06 -41.03
C MET A 30 -13.50 37.12 -39.94
N LEU A 31 -14.30 38.17 -39.86
CA LEU A 31 -15.36 38.34 -38.88
C LEU A 31 -16.43 37.25 -39.03
N VAL A 32 -16.84 36.92 -40.25
CA VAL A 32 -17.77 35.82 -40.51
C VAL A 32 -17.19 34.50 -40.03
N MET A 33 -15.93 34.20 -40.32
CA MET A 33 -15.24 32.99 -39.83
C MET A 33 -15.23 32.90 -38.31
N GLU A 34 -14.93 34.00 -37.62
CA GLU A 34 -14.96 34.06 -36.16
C GLU A 34 -16.35 33.79 -35.60
N ILE A 35 -17.40 34.37 -36.17
CA ILE A 35 -18.78 34.15 -35.71
C ILE A 35 -19.21 32.69 -35.97
N VAL A 36 -18.92 32.15 -37.16
CA VAL A 36 -19.27 30.77 -37.53
C VAL A 36 -18.51 29.75 -36.68
N TYR A 37 -17.28 30.06 -36.23
CA TYR A 37 -16.50 29.17 -35.38
C TYR A 37 -17.25 28.81 -34.07
N LEU A 38 -17.99 29.74 -33.45
CA LEU A 38 -18.68 29.50 -32.18
C LEU A 38 -19.68 28.33 -32.25
N PRO A 39 -20.68 28.33 -33.14
CA PRO A 39 -21.62 27.20 -33.22
C PRO A 39 -20.94 25.90 -33.70
N VAL A 40 -19.96 26.01 -34.60
CA VAL A 40 -19.22 24.83 -35.08
C VAL A 40 -18.42 24.19 -33.91
N SER A 41 -17.76 24.96 -33.07
CA SER A 41 -17.02 24.44 -31.92
C SER A 41 -17.92 23.79 -30.87
N VAL A 42 -19.12 24.35 -30.65
CA VAL A 42 -20.12 23.75 -29.74
C VAL A 42 -20.60 22.40 -30.27
N ILE A 43 -20.92 22.30 -31.59
CA ILE A 43 -21.31 21.04 -32.21
C ILE A 43 -20.16 20.02 -32.12
N TYR A 44 -18.94 20.43 -32.48
CA TYR A 44 -17.73 19.59 -32.44
C TYR A 44 -17.49 19.01 -31.05
N ILE A 45 -17.54 19.83 -30.01
CA ILE A 45 -17.24 19.35 -28.65
C ILE A 45 -18.31 18.39 -28.12
N ASN A 46 -19.59 18.57 -28.51
CA ASN A 46 -20.66 17.61 -28.19
C ASN A 46 -20.43 16.26 -28.87
N LEU A 47 -20.05 16.26 -30.16
CA LEU A 47 -19.65 15.04 -30.85
C LEU A 47 -18.44 14.37 -30.20
N CYS A 48 -17.42 15.13 -29.86
CA CYS A 48 -16.26 14.60 -29.16
C CYS A 48 -16.61 13.96 -27.82
N LYS A 49 -17.48 14.58 -27.03
CA LYS A 49 -17.96 14.03 -25.75
C LYS A 49 -18.67 12.68 -25.91
N LEU A 50 -19.38 12.46 -26.99
CA LEU A 50 -20.09 11.20 -27.28
C LEU A 50 -19.11 10.09 -27.68
N PHE A 51 -18.11 10.39 -28.48
CA PHE A 51 -17.24 9.40 -29.13
C PHE A 51 -15.91 9.16 -28.42
N VAL A 52 -15.43 10.11 -27.62
CA VAL A 52 -14.22 9.92 -26.83
C VAL A 52 -14.53 9.14 -25.57
N ASN A 53 -13.73 8.11 -25.31
CA ASN A 53 -13.76 7.34 -24.09
C ASN A 53 -12.34 7.30 -23.49
N VAL A 54 -12.27 7.40 -22.16
CA VAL A 54 -11.02 7.32 -21.40
C VAL A 54 -11.22 6.30 -20.29
N GLN A 55 -10.25 5.41 -20.13
CA GLN A 55 -10.24 4.38 -19.10
C GLN A 55 -8.92 4.44 -18.34
N MET A 56 -8.97 4.31 -17.03
CA MET A 56 -7.79 4.21 -16.21
C MET A 56 -7.36 2.74 -16.08
N LYS A 57 -6.05 2.48 -16.19
CA LYS A 57 -5.46 1.18 -15.94
C LYS A 57 -4.31 1.32 -14.96
N ASN A 58 -4.35 0.54 -13.92
CA ASN A 58 -3.22 0.43 -13.00
C ASN A 58 -2.30 -0.70 -13.48
N LEU A 59 -1.06 -0.36 -13.76
CA LEU A 59 -0.05 -1.32 -14.21
C LEU A 59 0.66 -2.00 -13.03
N GLN A 60 0.67 -1.34 -11.86
CA GLN A 60 1.42 -1.76 -10.68
C GLN A 60 0.55 -1.60 -9.43
N PRO A 61 -0.17 -2.65 -8.99
CA PRO A 61 -1.01 -2.58 -7.79
C PRO A 61 -0.19 -2.45 -6.49
N VAL A 62 1.08 -2.85 -6.52
CA VAL A 62 2.03 -2.78 -5.41
C VAL A 62 3.30 -2.10 -5.90
N VAL A 63 3.80 -1.13 -5.12
CA VAL A 63 5.00 -0.33 -5.42
C VAL A 63 5.79 -0.14 -4.14
N GLU A 64 7.10 -0.12 -4.22
CA GLU A 64 7.94 0.21 -3.07
C GLU A 64 7.98 1.73 -2.81
N LYS A 65 8.26 2.10 -1.58
CA LYS A 65 8.41 3.49 -1.18
C LYS A 65 9.57 4.14 -1.95
N ASN A 66 9.35 5.37 -2.46
CA ASN A 66 10.27 6.13 -3.31
C ASN A 66 10.48 5.56 -4.72
N GLU A 67 9.76 4.53 -5.12
CA GLU A 67 9.72 4.11 -6.51
C GLU A 67 8.72 4.92 -7.33
N LYS A 68 8.97 5.02 -8.63
CA LYS A 68 8.06 5.65 -9.58
C LYS A 68 6.99 4.65 -10.00
N CYS A 69 5.74 5.03 -9.80
CA CYS A 69 4.58 4.30 -10.28
C CYS A 69 3.96 5.05 -11.46
N SER A 70 3.72 4.35 -12.56
CA SER A 70 3.10 4.90 -13.75
C SER A 70 1.66 4.43 -13.87
N ILE A 71 0.73 5.39 -13.87
CA ILE A 71 -0.69 5.13 -14.09
C ILE A 71 -0.99 5.41 -15.55
N LEU A 72 -1.59 4.44 -16.22
CA LEU A 72 -1.93 4.50 -17.63
C LEU A 72 -3.39 4.94 -17.80
N PHE A 73 -3.60 5.94 -18.64
CA PHE A 73 -4.93 6.34 -19.14
C PHE A 73 -5.01 6.02 -20.61
N GLU A 74 -5.79 5.01 -20.96
CA GLU A 74 -6.07 4.69 -22.36
C GLU A 74 -7.19 5.58 -22.87
N THR A 75 -6.92 6.28 -23.96
CA THR A 75 -7.92 7.10 -24.64
C THR A 75 -8.27 6.45 -25.96
N SER A 76 -9.56 6.40 -26.29
CA SER A 76 -10.05 5.85 -27.54
C SER A 76 -11.19 6.70 -28.10
N SER A 77 -11.31 6.73 -29.43
CA SER A 77 -12.45 7.34 -30.11
C SER A 77 -13.12 6.34 -31.05
N LYS A 78 -14.46 6.25 -30.99
CA LYS A 78 -15.24 5.35 -31.89
C LYS A 78 -15.46 5.92 -33.29
N ALA A 79 -15.30 7.23 -33.47
CA ALA A 79 -15.49 7.91 -34.76
C ALA A 79 -14.14 8.40 -35.31
N PHE A 80 -14.14 8.73 -36.61
CA PHE A 80 -13.01 9.39 -37.26
C PHE A 80 -12.99 10.86 -36.87
N ILE A 81 -12.67 11.08 -35.58
CA ILE A 81 -12.48 12.42 -35.02
C ILE A 81 -10.97 12.67 -34.96
N PRO A 82 -10.51 13.81 -35.47
CA PRO A 82 -9.10 14.18 -35.37
C PRO A 82 -8.68 14.32 -33.91
N SER A 83 -7.40 14.43 -33.66
CA SER A 83 -6.85 14.57 -32.31
C SER A 83 -7.58 15.63 -31.50
N VAL A 84 -8.09 15.23 -30.32
CA VAL A 84 -8.84 16.09 -29.40
C VAL A 84 -8.04 16.32 -28.14
N ASN A 85 -7.99 17.57 -27.68
CA ASN A 85 -7.39 17.91 -26.40
C ASN A 85 -8.32 17.47 -25.24
N ILE A 86 -7.76 16.78 -24.26
CA ILE A 86 -8.49 16.34 -23.06
C ILE A 86 -7.75 16.77 -21.80
N VAL A 87 -8.51 16.98 -20.74
CA VAL A 87 -7.98 17.22 -19.39
C VAL A 87 -8.57 16.19 -18.45
N LEU A 88 -7.73 15.34 -17.88
CA LEU A 88 -8.11 14.32 -16.91
C LEU A 88 -8.10 14.94 -15.51
N ASN A 89 -9.18 14.77 -14.76
CA ASN A 89 -9.30 15.21 -13.37
C ASN A 89 -9.12 13.99 -12.48
N ILE A 90 -7.98 13.91 -11.79
CA ILE A 90 -7.56 12.80 -10.96
C ILE A 90 -7.46 13.28 -9.52
N ALA A 91 -7.89 12.47 -8.57
CA ALA A 91 -7.65 12.70 -7.15
C ALA A 91 -6.84 11.55 -6.58
N VAL A 92 -5.75 11.88 -5.91
CA VAL A 92 -4.88 10.94 -5.20
C VAL A 92 -5.11 11.12 -3.72
N LYS A 93 -5.63 10.11 -3.02
CA LYS A 93 -5.95 10.14 -1.59
C LYS A 93 -5.19 9.07 -0.85
N ASN A 94 -4.35 9.45 0.10
CA ASN A 94 -3.74 8.51 1.02
C ASN A 94 -4.75 8.12 2.11
N ARG A 95 -4.99 6.83 2.28
CA ARG A 95 -6.00 6.28 3.20
C ARG A 95 -5.64 6.53 4.66
N PHE A 96 -4.36 6.40 5.03
CA PHE A 96 -3.90 6.62 6.40
C PHE A 96 -3.87 8.09 6.81
N THR A 97 -3.31 8.95 5.98
CA THR A 97 -3.22 10.39 6.31
C THR A 97 -4.50 11.15 6.03
N GLY A 98 -5.39 10.60 5.19
CA GLY A 98 -6.59 11.27 4.70
C GLY A 98 -6.29 12.45 3.77
N LYS A 99 -5.02 12.75 3.49
CA LYS A 99 -4.63 13.83 2.58
C LYS A 99 -5.03 13.47 1.16
N SER A 100 -5.69 14.41 0.49
CA SER A 100 -6.04 14.27 -0.92
C SER A 100 -5.43 15.40 -1.74
N LYS A 101 -4.92 15.05 -2.94
CA LYS A 101 -4.38 15.98 -3.91
C LYS A 101 -5.16 15.83 -5.21
N LYS A 102 -5.74 16.91 -5.71
CA LYS A 102 -6.39 16.94 -7.03
C LYS A 102 -5.36 17.34 -8.09
N ILE A 103 -5.35 16.62 -9.19
CA ILE A 103 -4.40 16.76 -10.27
C ILE A 103 -5.16 16.87 -11.58
N LYS A 104 -4.73 17.78 -12.44
CA LYS A 104 -5.25 17.92 -13.79
C LYS A 104 -4.15 17.54 -14.77
N LEU A 105 -4.34 16.42 -15.46
CA LEU A 105 -3.41 15.93 -16.47
C LEU A 105 -3.95 16.29 -17.85
N ARG A 106 -3.12 16.92 -18.67
CA ARG A 106 -3.48 17.27 -20.05
C ARG A 106 -2.95 16.20 -21.00
N GLY A 107 -3.78 15.83 -21.95
CA GLY A 107 -3.44 14.88 -22.99
C GLY A 107 -4.18 15.15 -24.29
N LYS A 108 -3.93 14.29 -25.27
CA LYS A 108 -4.60 14.32 -26.56
C LYS A 108 -5.06 12.93 -26.91
N THR A 109 -6.17 12.84 -27.64
CA THR A 109 -6.58 11.58 -28.29
C THR A 109 -5.94 11.52 -29.68
N ASN A 110 -5.77 10.34 -30.22
CA ASN A 110 -5.18 10.15 -31.55
C ASN A 110 -6.19 9.45 -32.51
N GLY A 111 -7.31 10.12 -32.77
CA GLY A 111 -8.33 9.61 -33.69
C GLY A 111 -8.84 8.23 -33.28
N LYS A 112 -8.92 7.28 -34.23
CA LYS A 112 -9.33 5.89 -33.98
C LYS A 112 -8.32 5.06 -33.21
N ASN A 113 -7.06 5.49 -33.18
CA ASN A 113 -6.00 4.75 -32.52
C ASN A 113 -6.11 4.94 -31.03
N LYS A 114 -5.83 3.87 -30.27
CA LYS A 114 -5.64 3.99 -28.81
C LYS A 114 -4.41 4.86 -28.58
N ASN A 115 -4.56 5.84 -27.72
CA ASN A 115 -3.47 6.65 -27.25
C ASN A 115 -3.32 6.47 -25.74
N GLU A 116 -2.09 6.44 -25.29
CA GLU A 116 -1.72 6.20 -23.91
C GLU A 116 -1.19 7.50 -23.29
N ILE A 117 -1.72 7.82 -22.13
CA ILE A 117 -1.28 8.97 -21.33
C ILE A 117 -0.78 8.44 -20.01
N TYR A 118 0.51 8.63 -19.74
CA TYR A 118 1.13 8.19 -18.50
C TYR A 118 1.14 9.31 -17.48
N TYR A 119 0.84 8.95 -16.25
CA TYR A 119 1.03 9.81 -15.10
C TYR A 119 1.99 9.15 -14.13
N ASP A 120 3.22 9.66 -14.08
CA ASP A 120 4.24 9.18 -13.16
C ASP A 120 4.09 9.86 -11.82
N VAL A 121 4.01 9.08 -10.78
CA VAL A 121 3.91 9.53 -9.39
C VAL A 121 4.92 8.77 -8.54
N GLU A 122 5.56 9.47 -7.63
CA GLU A 122 6.45 8.92 -6.62
C GLU A 122 5.81 9.09 -5.24
N PHE A 123 5.76 8.00 -4.48
CA PHE A 123 5.17 7.99 -3.16
C PHE A 123 6.24 7.93 -2.08
N ASN A 124 6.41 9.02 -1.33
CA ASN A 124 7.42 9.14 -0.28
C ASN A 124 6.96 8.57 1.08
N GLN A 125 5.72 8.11 1.18
CA GLN A 125 5.14 7.53 2.40
C GLN A 125 4.53 6.20 2.07
N PHE A 126 4.85 5.20 2.89
CA PHE A 126 4.22 3.91 2.82
C PHE A 126 2.73 4.00 3.19
N GLY A 127 1.93 3.08 2.67
CA GLY A 127 0.50 3.07 2.95
C GLY A 127 -0.35 2.62 1.78
N SER A 128 -1.66 2.81 1.91
CA SER A 128 -2.64 2.57 0.85
C SER A 128 -3.07 3.89 0.23
N VAL A 129 -2.95 4.01 -1.09
CA VAL A 129 -3.33 5.20 -1.85
C VAL A 129 -4.45 4.86 -2.82
N ILE A 130 -5.55 5.59 -2.70
CA ILE A 130 -6.67 5.50 -3.63
C ILE A 130 -6.50 6.57 -4.69
N ILE A 131 -6.45 6.14 -5.94
CA ILE A 131 -6.45 7.01 -7.10
C ILE A 131 -7.85 6.98 -7.68
N SER A 132 -8.50 8.14 -7.71
CA SER A 132 -9.83 8.31 -8.27
C SER A 132 -9.73 9.09 -9.57
N PHE A 133 -10.25 8.52 -10.63
CA PHE A 133 -10.47 9.20 -11.90
C PHE A 133 -11.92 9.65 -11.96
N ASP A 134 -12.17 10.89 -11.54
CA ASP A 134 -13.54 11.38 -11.35
C ASP A 134 -14.20 11.80 -12.66
N SER A 135 -13.45 12.37 -13.58
CA SER A 135 -13.97 12.92 -14.83
C SER A 135 -12.86 13.34 -15.79
N TYR A 136 -13.21 13.52 -17.02
CA TYR A 136 -12.37 14.23 -17.99
C TYR A 136 -13.15 15.35 -18.68
N GLU A 137 -12.42 16.35 -19.16
CA GLU A 137 -12.91 17.45 -19.93
C GLU A 137 -12.40 17.33 -21.37
N VAL A 138 -13.29 17.43 -22.33
CA VAL A 138 -12.97 17.50 -23.75
C VAL A 138 -12.94 18.98 -24.13
N LEU A 139 -11.91 19.42 -24.84
CA LEU A 139 -11.74 20.79 -25.27
C LEU A 139 -11.88 20.93 -26.77
N ASP A 140 -12.37 22.07 -27.23
CA ASP A 140 -12.31 22.46 -28.63
C ASP A 140 -10.87 22.79 -29.08
N TRP A 141 -10.68 23.11 -30.35
CA TRP A 141 -9.33 23.34 -30.92
C TRP A 141 -8.57 24.47 -30.22
N PHE A 142 -9.25 25.58 -29.88
CA PHE A 142 -8.64 26.71 -29.18
C PHE A 142 -8.78 26.62 -27.66
N GLY A 143 -9.56 25.67 -27.14
CA GLY A 143 -9.84 25.47 -25.73
C GLY A 143 -10.67 26.60 -25.11
N ILE A 144 -11.54 27.21 -25.92
CA ILE A 144 -12.52 28.22 -25.50
C ILE A 144 -13.65 27.54 -24.75
N PHE A 145 -14.16 26.44 -25.31
CA PHE A 145 -15.21 25.61 -24.71
C PHE A 145 -14.63 24.31 -24.16
N SER A 146 -15.25 23.81 -23.11
CA SER A 146 -14.96 22.47 -22.58
C SER A 146 -16.23 21.81 -22.10
N LEU A 147 -16.36 20.50 -22.33
CA LEU A 147 -17.44 19.69 -21.79
C LEU A 147 -16.88 18.60 -20.90
N LYS A 148 -17.44 18.50 -19.70
CA LYS A 148 -17.05 17.52 -18.69
C LYS A 148 -17.85 16.24 -18.88
N LYS A 149 -17.16 15.06 -18.81
CA LYS A 149 -17.76 13.74 -18.72
C LYS A 149 -17.31 13.06 -17.44
N LYS A 150 -18.26 12.57 -16.63
CA LYS A 150 -17.98 11.81 -15.40
C LYS A 150 -17.58 10.39 -15.74
N VAL A 151 -16.68 9.79 -14.97
CA VAL A 151 -16.19 8.41 -15.14
C VAL A 151 -16.32 7.60 -13.86
N GLU A 152 -15.85 8.07 -12.72
CA GLU A 152 -15.93 7.43 -11.40
C GLU A 152 -15.18 6.08 -11.29
N GLU A 153 -14.01 5.97 -11.90
CA GLU A 153 -13.10 4.83 -11.72
C GLU A 153 -12.19 5.06 -10.51
N LYS A 154 -11.89 3.98 -9.77
CA LYS A 154 -11.01 4.02 -8.61
C LYS A 154 -10.08 2.83 -8.64
N GLU A 155 -8.80 3.09 -8.38
CA GLU A 155 -7.76 2.09 -8.22
C GLU A 155 -7.06 2.25 -6.89
N ASN A 156 -6.64 1.14 -6.30
CA ASN A 156 -5.92 1.13 -5.04
C ASN A 156 -4.48 0.69 -5.29
N ILE A 157 -3.54 1.49 -4.83
CA ILE A 157 -2.11 1.18 -4.89
C ILE A 157 -1.61 0.98 -3.47
N LEU A 158 -0.98 -0.16 -3.23
CA LEU A 158 -0.30 -0.46 -1.98
C LEU A 158 1.16 -0.05 -2.11
N ILE A 159 1.62 0.78 -1.18
CA ILE A 159 3.00 1.24 -1.14
C ILE A 159 3.66 0.52 0.02
N TYR A 160 4.60 -0.36 -0.28
CA TYR A 160 5.33 -1.13 0.71
C TYR A 160 6.47 -0.31 1.31
N PRO A 161 6.81 -0.52 2.58
CA PRO A 161 7.99 0.09 3.18
C PRO A 161 9.26 -0.52 2.57
N GLU A 162 10.31 0.26 2.50
CA GLU A 162 11.66 -0.26 2.27
C GLU A 162 12.10 -1.03 3.52
N LEU A 163 12.32 -2.35 3.40
CA LEU A 163 12.73 -3.19 4.53
C LEU A 163 14.15 -2.85 4.98
N LYS A 164 14.33 -2.59 6.27
CA LYS A 164 15.61 -2.24 6.87
C LYS A 164 15.97 -3.21 7.98
N LEU A 165 17.22 -3.62 7.98
CA LEU A 165 17.75 -4.39 9.09
C LEU A 165 17.96 -3.51 10.31
N VAL A 166 17.39 -3.95 11.41
CA VAL A 166 17.55 -3.37 12.75
C VAL A 166 18.43 -4.33 13.56
N ASN A 167 19.25 -3.81 14.45
CA ASN A 167 20.05 -4.65 15.32
C ASN A 167 19.14 -5.34 16.34
N VAL A 168 18.90 -6.64 16.15
CA VAL A 168 18.12 -7.47 17.06
C VAL A 168 19.03 -8.57 17.58
N GLU A 169 19.11 -8.70 18.89
CA GLU A 169 19.80 -9.81 19.55
C GLU A 169 18.78 -10.74 20.21
N VAL A 170 18.71 -11.97 19.75
CA VAL A 170 17.76 -12.96 20.27
C VAL A 170 18.41 -13.76 21.39
N LYS A 171 17.89 -13.61 22.62
CA LYS A 171 18.36 -14.32 23.81
C LYS A 171 18.18 -15.84 23.69
N GLN A 172 19.04 -16.57 24.37
CA GLN A 172 18.89 -18.04 24.44
C GLN A 172 17.57 -18.46 25.12
N SER A 173 17.08 -17.68 26.08
CA SER A 173 15.78 -17.90 26.72
C SER A 173 14.64 -17.86 25.69
N THR A 174 14.65 -16.90 24.79
CA THR A 174 13.66 -16.74 23.72
C THR A 174 13.76 -17.86 22.70
N ARG A 175 14.99 -18.28 22.33
CA ARG A 175 15.18 -19.43 21.42
C ARG A 175 14.73 -20.78 22.01
N LYS A 176 14.79 -20.92 23.34
CA LYS A 176 14.39 -22.13 24.06
C LYS A 176 12.95 -22.06 24.58
N PHE A 177 12.29 -20.93 24.38
CA PHE A 177 10.92 -20.77 24.84
C PHE A 177 9.99 -21.68 24.03
N ILE A 178 9.50 -22.72 24.69
CA ILE A 178 8.56 -23.68 24.12
C ILE A 178 7.19 -23.04 24.24
N THR A 179 6.74 -22.37 23.20
CA THR A 179 5.31 -22.09 23.04
C THR A 179 4.59 -23.41 22.69
N GLU A 180 3.31 -23.51 22.99
CA GLU A 180 2.49 -24.57 22.39
C GLU A 180 2.74 -24.56 20.88
N ALA A 181 3.43 -25.60 20.40
CA ALA A 181 3.84 -25.66 19.01
C ALA A 181 2.60 -25.95 18.16
N ASP A 182 2.15 -24.95 17.42
CA ASP A 182 1.11 -25.18 16.41
C ASP A 182 1.64 -26.00 15.22
N TYR A 183 2.96 -26.00 15.04
CA TYR A 183 3.63 -26.69 13.94
C TYR A 183 4.97 -27.25 14.38
N TYR A 184 5.34 -28.36 13.77
CA TYR A 184 6.64 -28.98 13.93
C TYR A 184 7.44 -28.83 12.63
N SER A 185 8.76 -28.67 12.77
CA SER A 185 9.65 -28.60 11.60
C SER A 185 9.52 -29.86 10.74
N THR A 186 9.34 -29.67 9.45
CA THR A 186 9.37 -30.78 8.48
C THR A 186 10.78 -31.09 7.98
N TYR A 187 11.77 -30.29 8.39
CA TYR A 187 13.15 -30.38 7.87
C TYR A 187 14.19 -30.66 8.94
N GLU A 188 13.88 -30.47 10.21
CA GLU A 188 14.82 -30.65 11.32
C GLU A 188 14.19 -31.46 12.44
N SER A 189 14.95 -32.41 13.01
CA SER A 189 14.58 -33.11 14.23
C SER A 189 14.81 -32.21 15.46
N GLY A 190 14.03 -32.42 16.52
CA GLY A 190 14.10 -31.71 17.79
C GLY A 190 14.07 -32.66 18.98
N ASP A 191 13.66 -32.13 20.13
CA ASP A 191 13.63 -32.87 21.39
C ASP A 191 12.22 -33.06 21.97
N ASP A 192 11.17 -32.65 21.25
CA ASP A 192 9.79 -32.75 21.76
C ASP A 192 9.28 -34.20 21.69
N PRO A 193 8.96 -34.82 22.82
CA PRO A 193 8.46 -36.20 22.87
C PRO A 193 7.04 -36.39 22.32
N LEU A 194 6.28 -35.29 22.16
CA LEU A 194 4.87 -35.34 21.75
C LEU A 194 4.71 -35.68 20.26
N GLU A 195 5.68 -35.27 19.43
CA GLU A 195 5.62 -35.49 17.99
C GLU A 195 6.82 -36.28 17.48
N THR A 196 6.58 -37.15 16.50
CA THR A 196 7.61 -37.95 15.85
C THR A 196 7.90 -37.35 14.47
N TYR A 197 9.11 -36.81 14.29
CA TYR A 197 9.58 -36.26 13.03
C TYR A 197 9.74 -37.38 11.96
N GLN A 198 10.52 -38.40 12.29
CA GLN A 198 10.71 -39.57 11.42
C GLN A 198 11.15 -40.79 12.22
N ILE A 199 11.10 -41.97 11.57
CA ILE A 199 11.62 -43.19 12.12
C ILE A 199 12.78 -43.66 11.24
N ARG A 200 13.98 -43.86 11.85
CA ARG A 200 15.18 -44.31 11.18
C ARG A 200 15.83 -45.48 11.91
N GLU A 201 16.86 -46.08 11.29
CA GLU A 201 17.64 -47.09 11.93
C GLU A 201 18.45 -46.54 13.12
N TYR A 202 18.53 -47.33 14.20
CA TYR A 202 19.26 -47.02 15.42
C TYR A 202 20.77 -46.85 15.14
N ARG A 203 21.38 -45.86 15.80
CA ARG A 203 22.82 -45.61 15.84
C ARG A 203 23.33 -45.69 17.27
N GLU A 204 24.61 -46.02 17.47
CA GLU A 204 25.18 -46.22 18.82
C GLU A 204 25.05 -45.04 19.79
N GLN A 205 24.79 -43.84 19.26
CA GLN A 205 24.61 -42.61 20.04
C GLN A 205 23.15 -42.32 20.40
N ASP A 206 22.19 -43.11 19.92
CA ASP A 206 20.78 -42.89 20.15
C ASP A 206 20.33 -43.39 21.53
N SER A 207 19.36 -42.71 22.10
CA SER A 207 18.78 -43.11 23.39
C SER A 207 17.90 -44.35 23.23
N ILE A 208 18.08 -45.33 24.11
CA ILE A 208 17.27 -46.56 24.18
C ILE A 208 15.78 -46.22 24.39
N HIS A 209 15.50 -45.11 25.05
CA HIS A 209 14.10 -44.64 25.30
C HIS A 209 13.35 -44.25 24.04
N ASP A 210 14.10 -43.89 22.97
CA ASP A 210 13.49 -43.44 21.72
C ASP A 210 13.27 -44.60 20.73
N ILE A 211 13.62 -45.84 21.11
CA ILE A 211 13.43 -47.02 20.26
C ILE A 211 11.92 -47.31 20.08
N HIS A 212 11.53 -47.46 18.82
CA HIS A 212 10.16 -47.83 18.47
C HIS A 212 10.02 -49.37 18.49
N TRP A 213 9.93 -49.97 19.68
CA TRP A 213 9.93 -51.41 19.90
C TRP A 213 8.97 -52.19 19.01
N LYS A 214 7.73 -51.71 18.85
CA LYS A 214 6.71 -52.36 18.02
C LYS A 214 7.12 -52.46 16.54
N LEU A 215 7.71 -51.42 15.98
CA LEU A 215 8.12 -51.39 14.58
C LEU A 215 9.45 -52.15 14.39
N SER A 216 10.35 -52.06 15.36
CA SER A 216 11.60 -52.80 15.40
C SER A 216 11.38 -54.32 15.36
N ALA A 217 10.46 -54.82 16.19
CA ALA A 217 10.08 -56.21 16.23
C ALA A 217 9.43 -56.71 14.93
N LYS A 218 8.77 -55.82 14.19
CA LYS A 218 8.13 -56.18 12.92
C LYS A 218 9.15 -56.27 11.75
N ASN A 219 10.22 -55.45 11.81
CA ASN A 219 11.15 -55.27 10.71
C ASN A 219 12.52 -55.97 10.97
N ASP A 220 12.66 -56.70 12.10
CA ASP A 220 13.92 -57.34 12.55
C ASP A 220 15.12 -56.38 12.56
N LYS A 221 14.89 -55.10 12.79
CA LYS A 221 15.90 -54.04 12.87
C LYS A 221 15.54 -53.05 13.98
N LEU A 222 16.54 -52.56 14.70
CA LEU A 222 16.33 -51.53 15.70
C LEU A 222 16.00 -50.19 15.02
N LEU A 223 14.81 -49.67 15.29
CA LEU A 223 14.32 -48.39 14.74
C LEU A 223 14.12 -47.40 15.85
N VAL A 224 14.52 -46.18 15.62
CA VAL A 224 14.41 -45.05 16.57
C VAL A 224 13.44 -43.99 16.03
N LYS A 225 12.66 -43.43 16.92
CA LYS A 225 11.85 -42.25 16.66
C LYS A 225 12.71 -40.99 16.83
N GLU A 226 12.87 -40.23 15.79
CA GLU A 226 13.36 -38.86 15.94
C GLU A 226 12.21 -37.96 16.35
N ARG A 227 12.48 -37.16 17.34
CA ARG A 227 11.45 -36.23 17.93
C ARG A 227 11.27 -35.03 17.04
N GLY A 228 10.08 -34.43 17.11
CA GLY A 228 9.76 -33.21 16.41
C GLY A 228 10.47 -32.00 17.00
N LYS A 229 10.81 -31.04 16.15
CA LYS A 229 11.27 -29.73 16.57
C LYS A 229 10.08 -28.77 16.57
N PRO A 230 9.63 -28.33 17.74
CA PRO A 230 8.52 -27.38 17.79
C PRO A 230 8.95 -26.05 17.17
N GLU A 231 8.16 -25.54 16.23
CA GLU A 231 8.32 -24.20 15.64
C GLU A 231 7.27 -23.28 16.24
N GLY A 232 7.61 -22.67 17.37
CA GLY A 232 6.77 -21.66 18.02
C GLY A 232 7.20 -20.26 17.66
N CYS A 233 6.30 -19.29 17.80
CA CYS A 233 6.58 -17.87 17.67
C CYS A 233 6.83 -17.29 19.08
N ALA A 234 8.09 -17.18 19.48
CA ALA A 234 8.45 -16.73 20.83
C ALA A 234 8.30 -15.21 21.07
N VAL A 235 8.14 -14.43 20.01
CA VAL A 235 8.09 -12.96 20.07
C VAL A 235 6.77 -12.45 19.54
N LEU A 236 6.10 -11.60 20.33
CA LEU A 236 4.91 -10.87 19.94
C LEU A 236 5.26 -9.41 19.66
N ILE A 237 4.92 -8.90 18.48
CA ILE A 237 4.98 -7.49 18.12
C ILE A 237 3.55 -6.95 18.08
N TRP A 238 3.20 -6.17 19.08
CA TRP A 238 1.89 -5.53 19.19
C TRP A 238 1.92 -4.13 18.62
N VAL A 239 1.13 -3.86 17.59
CA VAL A 239 1.00 -2.52 16.99
C VAL A 239 -0.25 -1.85 17.52
N ASP A 240 -0.06 -0.89 18.42
CA ASP A 240 -1.15 -0.14 19.02
C ASP A 240 -1.51 1.07 18.14
N PHE A 241 -2.69 1.01 17.53
CA PHE A 241 -3.27 2.11 16.77
C PHE A 241 -4.10 3.06 17.63
N CYS A 242 -4.32 2.71 18.90
CA CYS A 242 -5.04 3.55 19.85
C CYS A 242 -4.15 4.70 20.32
N GLY A 243 -4.57 5.91 20.07
CA GLY A 243 -3.83 7.10 20.51
C GLY A 243 -4.42 8.36 19.90
N ASN A 244 -3.98 9.50 20.39
CA ASN A 244 -4.45 10.80 19.91
C ASN A 244 -4.35 10.86 18.39
N SER A 245 -5.49 10.80 17.72
CA SER A 245 -5.65 10.69 16.24
C SER A 245 -5.00 11.84 15.44
N LYS A 246 -4.35 12.79 16.13
CA LYS A 246 -3.70 13.94 15.53
C LYS A 246 -2.36 13.62 14.86
N ASP A 247 -1.67 12.55 15.28
CA ASP A 247 -0.34 12.23 14.73
C ASP A 247 -0.33 10.95 13.87
N LYS A 248 -1.08 11.01 12.76
CA LYS A 248 -1.16 9.93 11.76
C LYS A 248 0.20 9.49 11.21
N LYS A 249 1.20 10.35 11.30
CA LYS A 249 2.55 10.05 10.87
C LYS A 249 3.23 9.07 11.81
N SER A 250 2.97 9.17 13.11
CA SER A 250 3.51 8.24 14.12
C SER A 250 3.00 6.82 13.91
N ILE A 251 1.74 6.64 13.53
CA ILE A 251 1.17 5.31 13.25
C ILE A 251 1.90 4.65 12.06
N ILE A 252 2.11 5.40 10.99
CA ILE A 252 2.85 4.91 9.81
C ILE A 252 4.27 4.49 10.20
N GLU A 253 4.95 5.31 10.99
CA GLU A 253 6.29 5.02 11.49
C GLU A 253 6.31 3.79 12.40
N SER A 254 5.30 3.60 13.26
CA SER A 254 5.21 2.40 14.12
C SER A 254 5.04 1.12 13.30
N ILE A 255 4.25 1.16 12.21
CA ILE A 255 4.10 0.02 11.32
C ILE A 255 5.43 -0.24 10.56
N GLU A 256 6.11 0.79 10.03
CA GLU A 256 7.42 0.63 9.38
C GLU A 256 8.42 -0.05 10.34
N ILE A 257 8.50 0.40 11.59
CA ILE A 257 9.41 -0.17 12.59
C ILE A 257 9.02 -1.60 12.95
N ALA A 258 7.74 -1.89 13.17
CA ALA A 258 7.27 -3.24 13.47
C ALA A 258 7.62 -4.21 12.33
N THR A 259 7.49 -3.76 11.08
CA THR A 259 7.86 -4.54 9.90
C THR A 259 9.37 -4.80 9.85
N ASP A 260 10.19 -3.78 10.13
CA ASP A 260 11.65 -3.90 10.12
C ASP A 260 12.16 -4.81 11.25
N ILE A 261 11.55 -4.76 12.44
CA ILE A 261 11.85 -5.67 13.54
C ILE A 261 11.46 -7.09 13.18
N SER A 262 10.24 -7.29 12.66
CA SER A 262 9.77 -8.61 12.24
C SER A 262 10.67 -9.20 11.14
N PHE A 263 11.07 -8.39 10.16
CA PHE A 263 12.03 -8.80 9.14
C PHE A 263 13.39 -9.17 9.72
N SER A 264 13.91 -8.39 10.66
CA SER A 264 15.21 -8.65 11.30
C SER A 264 15.17 -9.93 12.15
N LEU A 265 14.06 -10.18 12.87
CA LEU A 265 13.85 -11.44 13.59
C LEU A 265 13.85 -12.65 12.66
N LEU A 266 13.22 -12.54 11.48
CA LEU A 266 13.26 -13.60 10.46
C LEU A 266 14.68 -13.90 9.99
N GLN A 267 15.52 -12.88 9.79
CA GLN A 267 16.92 -13.06 9.40
C GLN A 267 17.72 -13.80 10.50
N GLU A 268 17.37 -13.56 11.78
CA GLU A 268 17.92 -14.27 12.94
C GLU A 268 17.27 -15.66 13.19
N LYS A 269 16.43 -16.14 12.23
CA LYS A 269 15.69 -17.42 12.34
C LYS A 269 14.79 -17.47 13.59
N CYS A 270 14.23 -16.35 13.99
CA CYS A 270 13.29 -16.22 15.09
C CYS A 270 11.90 -15.91 14.54
N ASN A 271 11.01 -16.90 14.58
CA ASN A 271 9.62 -16.71 14.20
C ASN A 271 8.94 -15.75 15.17
N ASN A 272 8.04 -14.91 14.64
CA ASN A 272 7.36 -13.91 15.43
C ASN A 272 5.89 -13.77 15.03
N VAL A 273 5.11 -13.14 15.90
CA VAL A 273 3.70 -12.81 15.65
C VAL A 273 3.57 -11.30 15.62
N VAL A 274 2.99 -10.75 14.56
CA VAL A 274 2.59 -9.34 14.51
C VAL A 274 1.09 -9.26 14.72
N SER A 275 0.68 -8.47 15.71
CA SER A 275 -0.73 -8.36 16.10
C SER A 275 -1.17 -6.93 16.22
N TRP A 276 -2.45 -6.68 15.88
CA TRP A 276 -3.11 -5.39 16.04
C TRP A 276 -4.62 -5.58 16.23
N TYR A 277 -5.27 -4.54 16.68
CA TYR A 277 -6.73 -4.52 16.78
C TYR A 277 -7.35 -3.90 15.53
N ASP A 278 -8.26 -4.63 14.88
CA ASP A 278 -9.05 -4.13 13.76
C ASP A 278 -10.38 -3.57 14.26
N GLY A 279 -10.52 -2.25 14.26
CA GLY A 279 -11.72 -1.55 14.71
C GLY A 279 -12.94 -1.74 13.80
N GLN A 280 -12.78 -2.23 12.57
CA GLN A 280 -13.91 -2.57 11.70
C GLN A 280 -14.48 -3.94 12.03
N ARG A 281 -13.58 -4.91 12.19
CA ARG A 281 -13.93 -6.31 12.50
C ARG A 281 -14.16 -6.55 13.98
N LEU A 282 -13.84 -5.55 14.83
CA LEU A 282 -13.91 -5.61 16.30
C LEU A 282 -13.19 -6.83 16.89
N LYS A 283 -12.04 -7.17 16.33
CA LYS A 283 -11.23 -8.31 16.76
C LYS A 283 -9.73 -8.03 16.66
N THR A 284 -8.97 -8.77 17.45
CA THR A 284 -7.51 -8.84 17.30
C THR A 284 -7.17 -9.68 16.07
N VAL A 285 -6.27 -9.16 15.26
CA VAL A 285 -5.70 -9.85 14.12
C VAL A 285 -4.29 -10.26 14.49
N ASN A 286 -3.98 -11.56 14.36
CA ASN A 286 -2.69 -12.16 14.66
C ASN A 286 -2.11 -12.73 13.36
N PHE A 287 -0.91 -12.29 13.00
CA PHE A 287 -0.17 -12.82 11.86
C PHE A 287 1.11 -13.50 12.33
N LYS A 288 1.21 -14.81 12.09
CA LYS A 288 2.45 -15.56 12.30
C LYS A 288 3.39 -15.31 11.13
N ILE A 289 4.59 -14.85 11.46
CA ILE A 289 5.62 -14.50 10.49
C ILE A 289 6.74 -15.53 10.58
N THR A 290 6.72 -16.47 9.63
CA THR A 290 7.72 -17.55 9.48
C THR A 290 8.46 -17.45 8.16
N SER A 291 7.97 -16.60 7.23
CA SER A 291 8.57 -16.37 5.92
C SER A 291 8.35 -14.93 5.44
N LEU A 292 9.08 -14.52 4.41
CA LEU A 292 8.88 -13.22 3.75
C LEU A 292 7.50 -13.11 3.08
N GLU A 293 6.93 -14.23 2.66
CA GLU A 293 5.58 -14.27 2.10
C GLU A 293 4.54 -13.92 3.16
N ASN A 294 4.65 -14.50 4.37
CA ASN A 294 3.77 -14.15 5.49
C ASN A 294 3.90 -12.66 5.87
N LEU A 295 5.12 -12.12 5.83
CA LEU A 295 5.36 -10.69 6.07
C LEU A 295 4.64 -9.81 5.03
N SER A 296 4.67 -10.20 3.75
CA SER A 296 3.95 -9.50 2.68
C SER A 296 2.43 -9.59 2.85
N GLN A 297 1.90 -10.75 3.25
CA GLN A 297 0.49 -10.94 3.54
C GLN A 297 0.04 -10.08 4.74
N MET A 298 0.84 -10.02 5.79
CA MET A 298 0.62 -9.14 6.94
C MET A 298 0.57 -7.67 6.53
N LEU A 299 1.51 -7.22 5.68
CA LEU A 299 1.53 -5.85 5.16
C LEU A 299 0.26 -5.54 4.36
N ASN A 300 -0.21 -6.45 3.53
CA ASN A 300 -1.47 -6.27 2.80
C ASN A 300 -2.65 -6.07 3.75
N GLU A 301 -2.78 -6.92 4.78
CA GLU A 301 -3.90 -6.83 5.74
C GLU A 301 -3.83 -5.56 6.58
N ILE A 302 -2.67 -5.19 7.09
CA ILE A 302 -2.55 -3.99 7.92
C ILE A 302 -2.81 -2.71 7.12
N LEU A 303 -2.44 -2.68 5.81
CA LEU A 303 -2.69 -1.56 4.91
C LEU A 303 -4.16 -1.37 4.54
N ILE A 304 -4.95 -2.43 4.61
CA ILE A 304 -6.40 -2.40 4.35
C ILE A 304 -7.17 -1.99 5.61
N THR A 305 -6.61 -2.23 6.81
CA THR A 305 -7.25 -1.93 8.10
C THR A 305 -7.56 -0.42 8.22
N ASP A 306 -8.77 -0.09 8.66
CA ASP A 306 -9.17 1.31 8.90
C ASP A 306 -8.79 1.76 10.31
N VAL A 307 -7.70 2.45 10.40
CA VAL A 307 -7.12 2.96 11.64
C VAL A 307 -7.96 4.12 12.27
N HIS A 308 -8.89 4.70 11.51
CA HIS A 308 -9.61 5.92 11.95
C HIS A 308 -10.78 5.68 12.89
N LYS A 309 -11.23 4.44 13.06
CA LYS A 309 -12.41 4.12 13.87
C LYS A 309 -12.10 3.67 15.31
N LEU A 310 -10.83 3.66 15.70
CA LEU A 310 -10.41 3.23 17.01
C LEU A 310 -10.55 4.39 18.03
N GLN A 311 -11.43 4.22 19.00
CA GLN A 311 -11.59 5.15 20.13
C GLN A 311 -10.65 4.75 21.28
N GLU A 312 -10.22 5.74 22.06
CA GLU A 312 -9.28 5.55 23.20
C GLU A 312 -9.77 4.53 24.26
N GLU A 313 -11.07 4.37 24.41
CA GLU A 313 -11.67 3.46 25.40
C GLU A 313 -11.36 1.97 25.17
N ASN A 314 -10.98 1.61 23.95
CA ASN A 314 -10.72 0.20 23.62
C ASN A 314 -9.27 -0.24 23.94
N SER A 315 -8.35 0.68 24.24
CA SER A 315 -6.94 0.32 24.48
C SER A 315 -6.72 -0.43 25.79
N TYR A 316 -7.46 -0.10 26.83
CA TYR A 316 -7.34 -0.76 28.15
C TYR A 316 -7.93 -2.18 28.16
N ALA A 317 -9.07 -2.36 27.48
CA ALA A 317 -9.73 -3.67 27.37
C ALA A 317 -8.96 -4.67 26.50
N LEU A 318 -8.04 -4.18 25.67
CA LEU A 318 -7.24 -4.99 24.73
C LEU A 318 -5.97 -5.55 25.37
N ASN A 319 -5.36 -4.84 26.31
CA ASN A 319 -4.20 -5.34 27.06
C ASN A 319 -4.51 -6.61 27.86
N ASP A 320 -5.75 -6.76 28.35
CA ASP A 320 -6.19 -7.95 29.08
C ASP A 320 -6.53 -9.16 28.18
N LYS A 321 -6.76 -8.91 26.87
CA LYS A 321 -7.08 -9.99 25.91
C LYS A 321 -5.86 -10.55 25.18
N LEU A 322 -4.70 -9.92 25.31
CA LEU A 322 -3.45 -10.47 24.83
C LEU A 322 -2.97 -11.51 25.82
N GLU A 323 -2.96 -12.76 25.41
CA GLU A 323 -2.31 -13.85 26.14
C GLU A 323 -0.79 -13.66 26.10
N LYS A 324 -0.30 -12.62 26.82
CA LYS A 324 1.12 -12.25 26.86
C LYS A 324 1.99 -13.35 27.42
N GLU A 325 1.40 -14.21 28.26
CA GLU A 325 2.07 -15.34 28.90
C GLU A 325 2.53 -16.41 27.88
N ASN A 326 1.96 -16.41 26.69
CA ASN A 326 2.33 -17.34 25.62
C ASN A 326 3.58 -16.90 24.83
N TYR A 327 4.18 -15.76 25.17
CA TYR A 327 5.34 -15.22 24.48
C TYR A 327 6.49 -14.92 25.45
N SER A 328 7.71 -15.23 25.03
CA SER A 328 8.93 -14.89 25.80
C SER A 328 9.15 -13.37 25.84
N THR A 329 8.89 -12.71 24.74
CA THR A 329 9.10 -11.27 24.60
C THR A 329 7.91 -10.62 23.90
N VAL A 330 7.44 -9.52 24.49
CA VAL A 330 6.38 -8.68 23.92
C VAL A 330 6.95 -7.30 23.59
N ILE A 331 6.85 -6.92 22.32
CA ILE A 331 7.26 -5.61 21.82
C ILE A 331 5.98 -4.81 21.50
N GLU A 332 5.68 -3.81 22.30
CA GLU A 332 4.52 -2.94 22.10
C GLU A 332 4.93 -1.66 21.35
N MET A 333 4.37 -1.44 20.17
CA MET A 333 4.54 -0.23 19.38
C MET A 333 3.42 0.74 19.67
N LYS A 334 3.67 1.75 20.49
CA LYS A 334 2.67 2.76 20.82
C LYS A 334 2.59 3.85 19.75
N SER A 335 1.40 4.35 19.50
CA SER A 335 1.12 5.41 18.51
C SER A 335 1.85 6.74 18.77
N ASN A 336 2.37 6.95 19.99
CA ASN A 336 3.16 8.13 20.37
C ASN A 336 4.66 8.01 20.05
N GLY A 337 5.08 6.92 19.39
CA GLY A 337 6.48 6.67 19.03
C GLY A 337 7.32 6.10 20.18
N ILE A 338 6.69 5.55 21.21
CA ILE A 338 7.34 4.79 22.28
C ILE A 338 7.25 3.31 21.91
N ILE A 339 8.38 2.61 22.05
CA ILE A 339 8.47 1.15 21.93
C ILE A 339 8.68 0.60 23.34
N LYS A 340 7.80 -0.29 23.77
CA LYS A 340 7.96 -0.99 25.04
C LYS A 340 8.34 -2.44 24.76
N ILE A 341 9.44 -2.91 25.37
CA ILE A 341 9.90 -4.30 25.28
C ILE A 341 9.78 -4.88 26.69
N ASN A 342 8.83 -5.77 26.90
CA ASN A 342 8.46 -6.23 28.23
C ASN A 342 8.29 -5.05 29.20
N ASP A 343 9.22 -4.86 30.14
CA ASP A 343 9.20 -3.78 31.12
C ASP A 343 10.07 -2.57 30.77
N SER A 344 10.86 -2.63 29.67
CA SER A 344 11.73 -1.54 29.24
C SER A 344 11.07 -0.65 28.20
N GLU A 345 11.24 0.67 28.32
CA GLU A 345 10.73 1.64 27.34
C GLU A 345 11.88 2.26 26.54
N LEU A 346 11.73 2.21 25.22
CA LEU A 346 12.65 2.87 24.27
C LEU A 346 11.89 3.98 23.53
N ARG A 347 12.49 5.16 23.41
CA ARG A 347 11.95 6.23 22.58
C ARG A 347 12.67 6.27 21.23
N ILE A 348 11.89 6.34 20.15
CA ILE A 348 12.43 6.47 18.80
C ILE A 348 13.13 7.83 18.68
N THR A 349 14.45 7.80 18.49
CA THR A 349 15.23 9.02 18.24
C THR A 349 15.15 9.41 16.78
N LYS A 350 14.73 10.67 16.53
CA LYS A 350 14.64 11.23 15.19
C LYS A 350 15.69 12.32 15.00
N ASN A 351 16.43 12.27 13.88
CA ASN A 351 17.27 13.37 13.44
C ASN A 351 16.69 13.95 12.15
N LYS A 352 16.36 15.25 12.12
CA LYS A 352 15.72 15.92 10.98
C LYS A 352 14.48 15.16 10.43
N ASN A 353 13.62 14.68 11.32
CA ASN A 353 12.43 13.86 10.99
C ASN A 353 12.72 12.48 10.35
N LYS A 354 13.94 11.97 10.39
CA LYS A 354 14.29 10.60 9.98
C LYS A 354 14.62 9.76 11.19
N ILE A 355 14.14 8.52 11.22
CA ILE A 355 14.43 7.52 12.25
C ILE A 355 15.91 7.13 12.13
N GLN A 356 16.62 7.07 13.27
CA GLN A 356 18.00 6.63 13.30
C GLN A 356 18.09 5.12 13.50
N TRP A 357 17.85 4.36 12.42
CA TRP A 357 17.84 2.89 12.41
C TRP A 357 19.07 2.25 13.05
N LYS A 358 20.27 2.80 12.83
CA LYS A 358 21.53 2.28 13.38
C LYS A 358 21.65 2.37 14.90
N LYS A 359 20.79 3.16 15.55
CA LYS A 359 20.76 3.32 17.01
C LYS A 359 19.67 2.50 17.69
N LEU A 360 18.82 1.84 16.91
CA LEU A 360 17.81 0.94 17.44
C LEU A 360 18.49 -0.40 17.70
N TYR A 361 18.51 -0.81 18.94
CA TYR A 361 19.00 -2.10 19.41
C TYR A 361 17.90 -2.75 20.24
N PHE A 362 17.56 -3.95 19.88
CA PHE A 362 16.49 -4.71 20.53
C PHE A 362 17.08 -6.01 21.07
N GLU A 363 17.00 -6.19 22.35
CA GLU A 363 17.33 -7.45 23.02
C GLU A 363 16.02 -8.20 23.31
N VAL A 364 15.82 -9.32 22.65
CA VAL A 364 14.54 -10.05 22.61
C VAL A 364 14.64 -11.44 23.22
#